data_70622c1a34be594857481f2daefcb17b
#
_entry.id   70622c1a34be594857481f2daefcb17b
#
_cell.length_a   1.000
_cell.length_b   1.000
_cell.length_c   1.000
_cell.angle_alpha   90.00
_cell.angle_beta   90.00
_cell.angle_gamma   90.00
#
_symmetry.space_group_name_H-M   'P 1'
#
loop_
_entity.id
_entity.type
_entity.pdbx_description
1 polymer ?
#
loop_
_entity_poly.entity_id
_entity_poly.type
_entity_poly.pdbx_seq_one_letter_code
_entity_poly.pdbx_strand_id
1 'polypeptide(L)'
;GGGGNMLRYDHNTGQMRIITVWPEVNIGYGAENMKYRFQWTYPISFSPHDSTVLYTAGNLVFRSLDQGSNWTPISPDLTRHDKEKLRPSGGPVTLDTSGAETYSTIFSFAESPVEKGVFWAGSDDGLVHISKDEGDSWQDITPGELPEWSLISMIEPSPHSAGTAYMAATRYKLGDNSPMLFKTEDYGKQWKVINGNLPGDDFTRCIREDPVKPGMLYAGTETTLYVSFDDGIR
;
A
#
# COMPACT_ATOMS: atom_id res chain seq x y z
N GLY A 1 -6.94 -9.60 10.16
CA GLY A 1 -8.10 -8.84 10.61
C GLY A 1 -8.69 -8.08 9.44
N GLY A 2 -9.97 -7.82 9.43
CA GLY A 2 -10.64 -7.06 8.38
C GLY A 2 -10.97 -5.65 8.86
N GLY A 3 -10.96 -4.66 7.94
CA GLY A 3 -11.43 -3.32 8.23
C GLY A 3 -10.74 -2.61 9.39
N GLY A 4 -9.42 -2.74 9.51
CA GLY A 4 -8.62 -2.10 10.57
C GLY A 4 -8.57 -2.85 11.90
N ASN A 5 -9.24 -3.99 12.03
CA ASN A 5 -9.17 -4.79 13.26
C ASN A 5 -7.84 -5.52 13.37
N MET A 6 -7.05 -5.21 14.38
CA MET A 6 -5.76 -5.82 14.66
C MET A 6 -5.73 -6.52 16.01
N LEU A 7 -5.06 -7.67 16.03
CA LEU A 7 -4.83 -8.45 17.25
C LEU A 7 -3.32 -8.72 17.39
N ARG A 8 -2.82 -8.57 18.59
CA ARG A 8 -1.50 -9.05 18.98
C ARG A 8 -1.66 -10.32 19.83
N TYR A 9 -0.98 -11.37 19.42
CA TYR A 9 -0.90 -12.62 20.19
C TYR A 9 0.49 -12.76 20.82
N ASP A 10 0.52 -13.02 22.10
CA ASP A 10 1.76 -13.30 22.84
C ASP A 10 1.95 -14.82 22.95
N HIS A 11 2.95 -15.36 22.27
CA HIS A 11 3.26 -16.78 22.25
C HIS A 11 3.74 -17.34 23.59
N ASN A 12 4.30 -16.50 24.48
CA ASN A 12 4.80 -16.93 25.78
C ASN A 12 3.68 -17.08 26.80
N THR A 13 2.67 -16.21 26.72
CA THR A 13 1.57 -16.17 27.71
C THR A 13 0.27 -16.72 27.16
N GLY A 14 0.13 -16.89 25.85
CA GLY A 14 -1.10 -17.28 25.18
C GLY A 14 -2.18 -16.18 25.15
N GLN A 15 -1.83 -14.97 25.55
CA GLN A 15 -2.78 -13.86 25.63
C GLN A 15 -2.96 -13.17 24.28
N MET A 16 -4.20 -12.78 23.99
CA MET A 16 -4.54 -11.89 22.87
C MET A 16 -4.92 -10.50 23.37
N ARG A 17 -4.47 -9.49 22.64
CA ARG A 17 -4.81 -8.10 22.89
C ARG A 17 -5.27 -7.43 21.58
N ILE A 18 -6.35 -6.67 21.66
CA ILE A 18 -6.79 -5.79 20.56
C ILE A 18 -5.84 -4.59 20.51
N ILE A 19 -5.26 -4.32 19.34
CA ILE A 19 -4.33 -3.21 19.07
C ILE A 19 -4.81 -2.34 17.90
N THR A 20 -6.10 -2.36 17.61
CA THR A 20 -6.75 -1.57 16.55
C THR A 20 -6.47 -0.08 16.73
N VAL A 21 -6.15 0.63 15.65
CA VAL A 21 -5.86 2.08 15.66
C VAL A 21 -7.05 2.88 16.20
N TRP A 22 -8.24 2.56 15.70
CA TRP A 22 -9.48 3.21 16.07
C TRP A 22 -10.61 2.17 16.11
N PRO A 23 -11.22 1.92 17.27
CA PRO A 23 -12.29 0.96 17.38
C PRO A 23 -13.58 1.53 16.78
N GLU A 24 -13.90 1.11 15.58
CA GLU A 24 -15.09 1.52 14.86
C GLU A 24 -15.80 0.32 14.23
N VAL A 25 -17.11 0.38 14.16
CA VAL A 25 -17.90 -0.66 13.52
C VAL A 25 -17.94 -0.40 12.02
N ASN A 26 -17.35 -1.30 11.24
CA ASN A 26 -17.25 -1.16 9.78
C ASN A 26 -18.48 -1.67 9.01
N ILE A 27 -19.49 -2.16 9.70
CA ILE A 27 -20.74 -2.67 9.12
C ILE A 27 -21.88 -1.78 9.60
N GLY A 28 -22.68 -1.28 8.69
CA GLY A 28 -23.79 -0.37 8.96
C GLY A 28 -23.44 1.12 8.84
N TYR A 29 -22.19 1.44 8.52
CA TYR A 29 -21.70 2.81 8.27
C TYR A 29 -21.03 2.89 6.92
N GLY A 30 -21.40 3.88 6.10
CA GLY A 30 -20.69 4.19 4.86
C GLY A 30 -19.32 4.77 5.12
N ALA A 31 -18.40 4.62 4.16
CA ALA A 31 -17.04 5.12 4.25
C ALA A 31 -16.96 6.64 4.48
N GLU A 32 -17.91 7.39 3.99
CA GLU A 32 -18.01 8.86 4.16
C GLU A 32 -18.14 9.30 5.63
N ASN A 33 -18.63 8.41 6.52
CA ASN A 33 -18.87 8.68 7.94
C ASN A 33 -17.77 8.13 8.85
N MET A 34 -16.79 7.41 8.30
CA MET A 34 -15.70 6.81 9.08
C MET A 34 -14.61 7.84 9.38
N LYS A 35 -14.11 7.83 10.62
CA LYS A 35 -12.96 8.65 10.99
C LYS A 35 -11.71 8.25 10.24
N TYR A 36 -11.45 6.94 10.15
CA TYR A 36 -10.38 6.36 9.37
C TYR A 36 -10.92 5.22 8.52
N ARG A 37 -10.51 5.19 7.26
CA ARG A 37 -10.91 4.14 6.32
C ARG A 37 -9.83 3.07 6.28
N PHE A 38 -10.20 1.83 6.55
CA PHE A 38 -9.34 0.67 6.46
C PHE A 38 -9.96 -0.37 5.54
N GLN A 39 -9.19 -0.86 4.58
CA GLN A 39 -9.55 -1.99 3.72
C GLN A 39 -9.49 -3.32 4.48
N TRP A 40 -10.04 -4.37 3.88
CA TRP A 40 -9.80 -5.74 4.33
C TRP A 40 -8.31 -6.08 4.31
N THR A 41 -7.62 -5.69 3.24
CA THR A 41 -6.17 -5.86 3.06
C THR A 41 -5.48 -4.52 3.27
N TYR A 42 -5.22 -4.16 4.49
CA TYR A 42 -4.46 -2.96 4.84
C TYR A 42 -3.03 -3.32 5.27
N PRO A 43 -2.05 -2.45 5.02
CA PRO A 43 -0.65 -2.74 5.35
C PRO A 43 -0.41 -2.77 6.86
N ILE A 44 0.36 -3.78 7.28
CA ILE A 44 0.92 -3.90 8.63
C ILE A 44 2.39 -4.29 8.45
N SER A 45 3.31 -3.48 8.94
CA SER A 45 4.74 -3.74 8.81
C SER A 45 5.52 -3.27 10.02
N PHE A 46 6.63 -3.97 10.30
CA PHE A 46 7.63 -3.47 11.23
C PHE A 46 8.66 -2.62 10.50
N SER A 47 9.27 -1.66 11.21
CA SER A 47 10.43 -0.96 10.69
C SER A 47 11.58 -1.94 10.44
N PRO A 48 12.27 -1.88 9.29
CA PRO A 48 13.48 -2.65 9.06
C PRO A 48 14.67 -2.19 9.92
N HIS A 49 14.57 -1.01 10.52
CA HIS A 49 15.62 -0.41 11.35
C HIS A 49 15.39 -0.61 12.85
N ASP A 50 14.13 -0.86 13.25
CA ASP A 50 13.77 -1.07 14.66
C ASP A 50 12.53 -1.97 14.75
N SER A 51 12.73 -3.21 15.14
CA SER A 51 11.66 -4.22 15.25
C SER A 51 10.60 -3.93 16.32
N THR A 52 10.78 -2.88 17.13
CA THR A 52 9.79 -2.43 18.11
C THR A 52 8.81 -1.41 17.54
N VAL A 53 9.16 -0.81 16.40
CA VAL A 53 8.32 0.16 15.68
C VAL A 53 7.39 -0.57 14.72
N LEU A 54 6.10 -0.34 14.88
CA LEU A 54 5.04 -0.93 14.06
C LEU A 54 4.32 0.15 13.27
N TYR A 55 4.11 -0.11 11.99
CA TYR A 55 3.33 0.73 11.09
C TYR A 55 2.07 0.03 10.63
N THR A 56 1.03 0.82 10.38
CA THR A 56 -0.17 0.41 9.66
C THR A 56 -0.73 1.60 8.90
N ALA A 57 -1.60 1.33 7.92
CA ALA A 57 -2.23 2.41 7.18
C ALA A 57 -3.69 2.11 6.84
N GLY A 58 -4.50 3.15 6.93
CA GLY A 58 -5.83 3.26 6.35
C GLY A 58 -5.79 4.32 5.25
N ASN A 59 -6.57 5.38 5.36
CA ASN A 59 -6.37 6.58 4.53
C ASN A 59 -5.19 7.45 5.02
N LEU A 60 -4.73 7.26 6.27
CA LEU A 60 -3.51 7.82 6.84
C LEU A 60 -2.54 6.69 7.20
N VAL A 61 -1.26 7.02 7.33
CA VAL A 61 -0.23 6.15 7.92
C VAL A 61 -0.16 6.40 9.42
N PHE A 62 -0.05 5.31 10.19
CA PHE A 62 0.04 5.31 11.64
C PHE A 62 1.31 4.60 12.11
N ARG A 63 1.93 5.14 13.16
CA ARG A 63 3.10 4.57 13.83
C ARG A 63 2.78 4.24 15.28
N SER A 64 3.23 3.09 15.75
CA SER A 64 3.24 2.70 17.15
C SER A 64 4.66 2.41 17.60
N LEU A 65 5.03 2.92 18.79
CA LEU A 65 6.33 2.69 19.45
C LEU A 65 6.18 1.76 20.66
N ASP A 66 4.99 1.24 20.90
CA ASP A 66 4.66 0.43 22.08
C ASP A 66 3.84 -0.83 21.74
N GLN A 67 4.21 -1.44 20.60
CA GLN A 67 3.63 -2.70 20.13
C GLN A 67 2.11 -2.61 19.87
N GLY A 68 1.62 -1.48 19.36
CA GLY A 68 0.23 -1.25 19.03
C GLY A 68 -0.66 -0.82 20.21
N SER A 69 -0.07 -0.47 21.35
CA SER A 69 -0.85 0.02 22.48
C SER A 69 -1.36 1.45 22.25
N ASN A 70 -0.55 2.27 21.58
CA ASN A 70 -0.91 3.61 21.12
C ASN A 70 -0.47 3.80 19.67
N TRP A 71 -1.23 4.62 18.93
CA TRP A 71 -0.99 4.94 17.53
C TRP A 71 -0.96 6.44 17.31
N THR A 72 0.05 6.89 16.58
CA THR A 72 0.22 8.28 16.17
C THR A 72 0.09 8.37 14.66
N PRO A 73 -0.81 9.19 14.10
CA PRO A 73 -0.82 9.45 12.68
C PRO A 73 0.47 10.20 12.28
N ILE A 74 1.12 9.75 11.21
CA ILE A 74 2.34 10.32 10.67
C ILE A 74 2.17 10.74 9.20
N SER A 75 0.93 10.90 8.74
CA SER A 75 0.62 11.47 7.43
C SER A 75 -0.70 12.21 7.47
N PRO A 76 -0.96 13.12 6.50
CA PRO A 76 -2.32 13.50 6.12
C PRO A 76 -3.04 12.33 5.43
N ASP A 77 -4.28 12.57 4.96
CA ASP A 77 -4.96 11.65 4.04
C ASP A 77 -4.19 11.60 2.70
N LEU A 78 -3.66 10.42 2.34
CA LEU A 78 -2.84 10.20 1.15
C LEU A 78 -3.64 9.60 -0.02
N THR A 79 -4.94 9.78 0.00
CA THR A 79 -5.86 9.27 -1.03
C THR A 79 -6.52 10.42 -1.79
N ARG A 80 -7.22 10.10 -2.87
CA ARG A 80 -7.99 11.10 -3.61
C ARG A 80 -9.14 11.70 -2.79
N HIS A 81 -9.61 10.95 -1.79
CA HIS A 81 -10.73 11.37 -0.93
C HIS A 81 -11.95 11.88 -1.74
N ASP A 82 -12.28 11.20 -2.84
CA ASP A 82 -13.41 11.57 -3.68
C ASP A 82 -14.73 11.27 -2.94
N LYS A 83 -15.39 12.34 -2.49
CA LYS A 83 -16.61 12.26 -1.68
C LYS A 83 -17.74 11.50 -2.37
N GLU A 84 -17.88 11.64 -3.69
CA GLU A 84 -18.93 10.95 -4.44
C GLU A 84 -18.73 9.43 -4.42
N LYS A 85 -17.46 9.00 -4.40
CA LYS A 85 -17.08 7.60 -4.37
C LYS A 85 -17.09 7.00 -2.96
N LEU A 86 -17.09 7.79 -1.92
CA LEU A 86 -17.19 7.35 -0.53
C LEU A 86 -18.63 7.14 -0.06
N ARG A 87 -19.61 7.55 -0.87
CA ARG A 87 -21.03 7.36 -0.56
C ARG A 87 -21.40 5.87 -0.60
N PRO A 88 -22.36 5.43 0.23
CA PRO A 88 -22.86 4.07 0.17
C PRO A 88 -23.35 3.71 -1.23
N SER A 89 -22.98 2.53 -1.71
CA SER A 89 -23.44 1.98 -2.99
C SER A 89 -24.76 1.23 -2.83
N GLY A 90 -25.33 0.75 -3.94
CA GLY A 90 -26.56 -0.02 -3.94
C GLY A 90 -27.83 0.83 -3.90
N GLY A 91 -28.94 0.21 -3.56
CA GLY A 91 -30.29 0.80 -3.64
C GLY A 91 -31.10 0.26 -4.83
N PRO A 92 -32.40 0.62 -4.99
CA PRO A 92 -33.17 1.55 -4.14
C PRO A 92 -33.73 0.93 -2.84
N VAL A 93 -33.66 -0.40 -2.69
CA VAL A 93 -34.26 -1.06 -1.51
C VAL A 93 -33.36 -0.93 -0.28
N THR A 94 -32.08 -1.27 -0.43
CA THR A 94 -31.05 -1.17 0.63
C THR A 94 -29.77 -0.58 0.06
N LEU A 95 -29.12 0.29 0.83
CA LEU A 95 -27.76 0.74 0.55
C LEU A 95 -26.74 -0.25 1.12
N ASP A 96 -25.63 -0.43 0.43
CA ASP A 96 -24.48 -1.11 0.98
C ASP A 96 -23.69 -0.14 1.87
N THR A 97 -23.59 -0.49 3.16
CA THR A 97 -22.92 0.31 4.18
C THR A 97 -21.72 -0.45 4.77
N SER A 98 -21.07 -1.29 4.00
CA SER A 98 -19.82 -1.98 4.36
C SER A 98 -18.62 -1.05 4.25
N GLY A 99 -18.31 -0.32 5.31
CA GLY A 99 -17.21 0.63 5.33
C GLY A 99 -15.82 0.02 5.16
N ALA A 100 -15.65 -1.30 5.33
CA ALA A 100 -14.41 -2.01 5.07
C ALA A 100 -14.22 -2.42 3.59
N GLU A 101 -15.25 -2.32 2.77
CA GLU A 101 -15.23 -2.63 1.33
C GLU A 101 -15.17 -1.36 0.47
N THR A 102 -14.67 -0.31 1.06
CA THR A 102 -14.47 0.96 0.38
C THR A 102 -13.07 1.03 -0.25
N TYR A 103 -12.88 1.99 -1.10
CA TYR A 103 -11.59 2.42 -1.56
C TYR A 103 -11.25 3.82 -1.00
N SER A 104 -10.23 4.50 -1.49
CA SER A 104 -9.57 5.65 -0.86
C SER A 104 -8.86 5.24 0.41
N THR A 105 -8.03 4.20 0.28
CA THR A 105 -7.18 3.69 1.34
C THR A 105 -5.76 3.46 0.83
N ILE A 106 -4.78 3.56 1.72
CA ILE A 106 -3.41 3.15 1.44
C ILE A 106 -3.40 1.62 1.42
N PHE A 107 -3.07 1.05 0.26
CA PHE A 107 -3.04 -0.39 0.05
C PHE A 107 -1.63 -0.97 0.20
N SER A 108 -0.61 -0.18 -0.12
CA SER A 108 0.80 -0.54 0.05
C SER A 108 1.54 0.53 0.82
N PHE A 109 2.35 0.10 1.79
CA PHE A 109 3.23 0.95 2.59
C PHE A 109 4.52 0.21 2.89
N ALA A 110 5.65 0.90 2.75
CA ALA A 110 6.95 0.37 3.12
C ALA A 110 7.90 1.47 3.59
N GLU A 111 8.72 1.16 4.60
CA GLU A 111 9.90 1.95 4.96
C GLU A 111 11.09 1.42 4.15
N SER A 112 11.96 2.32 3.66
CA SER A 112 13.21 1.94 2.99
C SER A 112 14.08 1.12 3.93
N PRO A 113 14.59 -0.06 3.51
CA PRO A 113 15.52 -0.82 4.34
C PRO A 113 16.94 -0.23 4.35
N VAL A 114 17.23 0.71 3.47
CA VAL A 114 18.55 1.36 3.33
C VAL A 114 18.62 2.68 4.07
N GLU A 115 17.54 3.45 4.07
CA GLU A 115 17.49 4.79 4.66
C GLU A 115 16.30 4.91 5.61
N LYS A 116 16.62 5.01 6.90
CA LYS A 116 15.61 5.14 7.96
C LYS A 116 14.75 6.38 7.75
N GLY A 117 13.43 6.22 7.94
CA GLY A 117 12.48 7.33 7.86
C GLY A 117 12.10 7.75 6.45
N VAL A 118 12.57 7.03 5.42
CA VAL A 118 12.06 7.16 4.05
C VAL A 118 10.88 6.21 3.87
N PHE A 119 9.69 6.76 3.72
CA PHE A 119 8.44 6.02 3.61
C PHE A 119 7.83 6.14 2.22
N TRP A 120 7.30 5.04 1.71
CA TRP A 120 6.61 4.94 0.44
C TRP A 120 5.17 4.46 0.71
N ALA A 121 4.19 5.16 0.14
CA ALA A 121 2.79 4.81 0.27
C ALA A 121 2.09 4.83 -1.07
N GLY A 122 1.31 3.80 -1.36
CA GLY A 122 0.49 3.69 -2.56
C GLY A 122 -0.96 3.40 -2.21
N SER A 123 -1.88 4.15 -2.79
CA SER A 123 -3.31 4.02 -2.53
C SER A 123 -4.01 3.10 -3.55
N ASP A 124 -5.20 2.65 -3.19
CA ASP A 124 -6.06 1.86 -4.06
C ASP A 124 -6.84 2.71 -5.08
N ASP A 125 -6.71 4.03 -5.00
CA ASP A 125 -7.29 5.01 -5.93
C ASP A 125 -6.25 5.72 -6.79
N GLY A 126 -4.98 5.22 -6.81
CA GLY A 126 -3.97 5.52 -7.79
C GLY A 126 -3.09 6.71 -7.47
N LEU A 127 -2.82 6.97 -6.19
CA LEU A 127 -1.82 7.95 -5.77
C LEU A 127 -0.61 7.25 -5.14
N VAL A 128 0.56 7.83 -5.38
CA VAL A 128 1.83 7.38 -4.80
C VAL A 128 2.48 8.55 -4.08
N HIS A 129 2.84 8.34 -2.82
CA HIS A 129 3.45 9.36 -1.99
C HIS A 129 4.76 8.88 -1.37
N ILE A 130 5.66 9.83 -1.13
CA ILE A 130 6.91 9.61 -0.40
C ILE A 130 7.05 10.60 0.74
N SER A 131 7.57 10.13 1.87
CA SER A 131 8.14 10.97 2.93
C SER A 131 9.63 10.64 3.07
N LYS A 132 10.47 11.65 3.35
CA LYS A 132 11.91 11.50 3.60
C LYS A 132 12.34 12.04 4.96
N ASP A 133 11.39 12.30 5.84
CA ASP A 133 11.56 12.97 7.12
C ASP A 133 10.70 12.33 8.22
N GLU A 134 10.66 10.98 8.23
CA GLU A 134 9.91 10.18 9.22
C GLU A 134 8.39 10.47 9.26
N GLY A 135 7.82 11.00 8.16
CA GLY A 135 6.40 11.30 8.04
C GLY A 135 6.01 12.76 8.34
N ASP A 136 6.97 13.63 8.62
CA ASP A 136 6.70 15.06 8.89
C ASP A 136 6.17 15.77 7.65
N SER A 137 6.64 15.39 6.45
CA SER A 137 6.09 15.86 5.18
C SER A 137 5.93 14.73 4.16
N TRP A 138 4.97 14.91 3.25
CA TRP A 138 4.65 13.95 2.19
C TRP A 138 4.55 14.65 0.85
N GLN A 139 5.14 14.05 -0.18
CA GLN A 139 5.13 14.52 -1.54
C GLN A 139 4.40 13.52 -2.43
N ASP A 140 3.49 14.00 -3.27
CA ASP A 140 2.90 13.21 -4.35
C ASP A 140 3.96 12.98 -5.44
N ILE A 141 4.22 11.71 -5.74
CA ILE A 141 5.18 11.24 -6.72
C ILE A 141 4.53 10.29 -7.73
N THR A 142 3.22 10.38 -7.90
CA THR A 142 2.45 9.52 -8.80
C THR A 142 3.00 9.60 -10.22
N PRO A 143 3.34 8.46 -10.87
CA PRO A 143 3.79 8.45 -12.26
C PRO A 143 2.75 9.06 -13.20
N GLY A 144 3.18 9.92 -14.12
CA GLY A 144 2.27 10.49 -15.12
C GLY A 144 1.67 9.47 -16.10
N GLU A 145 2.37 8.36 -16.31
CA GLU A 145 1.94 7.24 -17.15
C GLU A 145 1.00 6.26 -16.44
N LEU A 146 0.85 6.37 -15.11
CA LEU A 146 -0.06 5.51 -14.37
C LEU A 146 -1.51 5.91 -14.68
N PRO A 147 -2.33 4.99 -15.23
CA PRO A 147 -3.73 5.29 -15.48
C PRO A 147 -4.48 5.64 -14.19
N GLU A 148 -5.37 6.60 -14.25
CA GLU A 148 -6.20 6.98 -13.09
C GLU A 148 -6.95 5.78 -12.50
N TRP A 149 -7.13 5.80 -11.17
CA TRP A 149 -7.82 4.74 -10.42
C TRP A 149 -7.12 3.38 -10.49
N SER A 150 -5.82 3.36 -10.73
CA SER A 150 -5.01 2.16 -10.58
C SER A 150 -4.84 1.85 -9.09
N LEU A 151 -5.07 0.62 -8.70
CA LEU A 151 -4.72 0.14 -7.36
C LEU A 151 -3.22 -0.09 -7.30
N ILE A 152 -2.52 0.58 -6.40
CA ILE A 152 -1.10 0.34 -6.13
C ILE A 152 -1.00 -0.90 -5.23
N SER A 153 -0.81 -2.04 -5.85
CA SER A 153 -0.84 -3.32 -5.15
C SER A 153 0.41 -3.58 -4.30
N MET A 154 1.55 -3.03 -4.72
CA MET A 154 2.82 -3.14 -3.98
C MET A 154 3.79 -2.04 -4.36
N ILE A 155 4.45 -1.47 -3.35
CA ILE A 155 5.68 -0.68 -3.49
C ILE A 155 6.78 -1.41 -2.74
N GLU A 156 7.89 -1.65 -3.42
CA GLU A 156 9.09 -2.30 -2.90
C GLU A 156 10.26 -1.34 -2.97
N PRO A 157 10.63 -0.68 -1.86
CA PRO A 157 11.90 0.04 -1.80
C PRO A 157 13.06 -0.94 -1.97
N SER A 158 14.03 -0.58 -2.82
CA SER A 158 15.20 -1.41 -3.08
C SER A 158 15.99 -1.67 -1.80
N PRO A 159 16.42 -2.92 -1.54
CA PRO A 159 17.34 -3.21 -0.45
C PRO A 159 18.79 -2.80 -0.73
N HIS A 160 19.07 -2.25 -1.92
CA HIS A 160 20.42 -1.90 -2.38
C HIS A 160 20.63 -0.39 -2.52
N SER A 161 19.55 0.40 -2.73
CA SER A 161 19.66 1.84 -3.02
C SER A 161 18.46 2.60 -2.45
N ALA A 162 18.73 3.60 -1.63
CA ALA A 162 17.71 4.37 -0.92
C ALA A 162 16.73 5.12 -1.85
N GLY A 163 17.20 5.62 -2.99
CA GLY A 163 16.36 6.34 -3.96
C GLY A 163 15.62 5.45 -4.94
N THR A 164 15.86 4.14 -4.90
CA THR A 164 15.29 3.18 -5.83
C THR A 164 14.06 2.50 -5.21
N ALA A 165 12.99 2.41 -5.98
CA ALA A 165 11.82 1.62 -5.64
C ALA A 165 11.16 1.03 -6.88
N TYR A 166 10.51 -0.09 -6.68
CA TYR A 166 9.69 -0.77 -7.68
C TYR A 166 8.23 -0.72 -7.27
N MET A 167 7.33 -0.67 -8.24
CA MET A 167 5.90 -0.60 -7.98
C MET A 167 5.14 -1.53 -8.92
N ALA A 168 4.22 -2.29 -8.36
CA ALA A 168 3.20 -3.02 -9.09
C ALA A 168 1.85 -2.32 -8.91
N ALA A 169 1.14 -2.11 -10.01
CA ALA A 169 -0.21 -1.56 -10.01
C ALA A 169 -1.15 -2.42 -10.86
N THR A 170 -2.44 -2.25 -10.69
CA THR A 170 -3.44 -3.03 -11.42
C THR A 170 -4.77 -2.28 -11.54
N ARG A 171 -5.52 -2.55 -12.62
CA ARG A 171 -6.87 -2.04 -12.86
C ARG A 171 -7.88 -3.14 -13.21
N TYR A 172 -7.60 -4.39 -12.83
CA TYR A 172 -8.47 -5.52 -13.17
C TYR A 172 -9.93 -5.31 -12.74
N LYS A 173 -10.18 -4.60 -11.63
CA LYS A 173 -11.53 -4.24 -11.16
C LYS A 173 -12.26 -3.29 -12.11
N LEU A 174 -11.54 -2.63 -13.01
CA LEU A 174 -12.06 -1.74 -14.04
C LEU A 174 -12.03 -2.41 -15.44
N GLY A 175 -11.74 -3.72 -15.50
CA GLY A 175 -11.69 -4.49 -16.74
C GLY A 175 -10.41 -4.31 -17.56
N ASP A 176 -9.36 -3.70 -16.99
CA ASP A 176 -8.05 -3.55 -17.62
C ASP A 176 -7.07 -4.54 -16.99
N ASN A 177 -6.67 -5.55 -17.75
CA ASN A 177 -5.76 -6.61 -17.32
C ASN A 177 -4.31 -6.38 -17.76
N SER A 178 -3.97 -5.19 -18.25
CA SER A 178 -2.60 -4.88 -18.65
C SER A 178 -1.65 -4.94 -17.46
N PRO A 179 -0.42 -5.49 -17.62
CA PRO A 179 0.61 -5.44 -16.58
C PRO A 179 1.09 -4.01 -16.38
N MET A 180 1.33 -3.65 -15.11
CA MET A 180 1.75 -2.30 -14.71
C MET A 180 2.85 -2.40 -13.68
N LEU A 181 4.11 -2.42 -14.14
CA LEU A 181 5.30 -2.38 -13.32
C LEU A 181 6.10 -1.11 -13.61
N PHE A 182 6.55 -0.46 -12.54
CA PHE A 182 7.30 0.78 -12.61
C PHE A 182 8.55 0.70 -11.75
N LYS A 183 9.58 1.44 -12.14
CA LYS A 183 10.82 1.65 -11.38
C LYS A 183 11.13 3.13 -11.27
N THR A 184 11.60 3.57 -10.12
CA THR A 184 12.26 4.85 -9.92
C THR A 184 13.66 4.63 -9.34
N GLU A 185 14.59 5.58 -9.56
CA GLU A 185 15.95 5.59 -9.03
C GLU A 185 16.29 6.91 -8.32
N ASP A 186 15.31 7.81 -8.19
CA ASP A 186 15.51 9.19 -7.73
C ASP A 186 14.41 9.66 -6.75
N TYR A 187 13.93 8.74 -5.89
CA TYR A 187 12.87 8.99 -4.92
C TYR A 187 11.53 9.38 -5.57
N GLY A 188 11.23 8.80 -6.74
CA GLY A 188 9.96 8.99 -7.43
C GLY A 188 9.85 10.27 -8.25
N LYS A 189 10.94 11.02 -8.46
CA LYS A 189 10.91 12.19 -9.36
C LYS A 189 10.68 11.79 -10.81
N GLN A 190 11.23 10.65 -11.20
CA GLN A 190 11.00 10.02 -12.50
C GLN A 190 10.67 8.54 -12.32
N TRP A 191 9.73 8.07 -13.12
CA TRP A 191 9.35 6.67 -13.18
C TRP A 191 9.56 6.12 -14.57
N LYS A 192 9.95 4.84 -14.65
CA LYS A 192 10.08 4.09 -15.90
C LYS A 192 9.15 2.89 -15.84
N VAL A 193 8.44 2.63 -16.93
CA VAL A 193 7.69 1.38 -17.10
C VAL A 193 8.68 0.25 -17.35
N ILE A 194 8.56 -0.85 -16.62
CA ILE A 194 9.45 -2.02 -16.68
C ILE A 194 8.68 -3.33 -16.93
N ASN A 195 7.63 -3.28 -17.70
CA ASN A 195 6.80 -4.46 -17.99
C ASN A 195 7.55 -5.60 -18.74
N GLY A 196 8.68 -5.27 -19.37
CA GLY A 196 9.49 -6.26 -20.10
C GLY A 196 8.69 -7.03 -21.13
N ASN A 197 8.77 -8.38 -21.04
CA ASN A 197 8.06 -9.32 -21.91
C ASN A 197 6.79 -9.91 -21.27
N LEU A 198 6.22 -9.25 -20.25
CA LEU A 198 4.99 -9.72 -19.64
C LEU A 198 3.84 -9.73 -20.67
N PRO A 199 2.98 -10.76 -20.65
CA PRO A 199 1.77 -10.79 -21.49
C PRO A 199 0.88 -9.57 -21.23
N GLY A 200 0.29 -9.02 -22.29
CA GLY A 200 -0.51 -7.80 -22.21
C GLY A 200 -1.89 -7.95 -21.54
N ASP A 201 -2.26 -9.17 -21.17
CA ASP A 201 -3.55 -9.51 -20.56
C ASP A 201 -3.42 -10.25 -19.22
N ASP A 202 -2.24 -10.16 -18.58
CA ASP A 202 -1.94 -10.81 -17.29
C ASP A 202 -1.49 -9.75 -16.27
N PHE A 203 -2.46 -9.20 -15.53
CA PHE A 203 -2.22 -8.06 -14.65
C PHE A 203 -1.31 -8.41 -13.46
N THR A 204 -0.52 -7.42 -13.07
CA THR A 204 0.48 -7.55 -12.01
C THR A 204 -0.12 -7.44 -10.61
N ARG A 205 0.39 -8.27 -9.68
CA ARG A 205 0.01 -8.31 -8.27
C ARG A 205 1.10 -7.80 -7.36
N CYS A 206 2.35 -8.17 -7.65
CA CYS A 206 3.48 -7.83 -6.79
C CYS A 206 4.78 -7.77 -7.59
N ILE A 207 5.76 -7.10 -6.99
CA ILE A 207 7.14 -7.06 -7.47
C ILE A 207 8.08 -7.06 -6.27
N ARG A 208 9.20 -7.81 -6.37
CA ARG A 208 10.25 -7.86 -5.36
C ARG A 208 11.61 -7.80 -6.03
N GLU A 209 12.54 -7.05 -5.44
CA GLU A 209 13.95 -7.12 -5.79
C GLU A 209 14.64 -8.17 -4.93
N ASP A 210 15.57 -8.92 -5.52
CA ASP A 210 16.36 -9.92 -4.80
C ASP A 210 17.25 -9.22 -3.75
N PRO A 211 17.24 -9.65 -2.47
CA PRO A 211 17.99 -8.98 -1.41
C PRO A 211 19.52 -9.17 -1.51
N VAL A 212 20.00 -10.04 -2.41
CA VAL A 212 21.42 -10.34 -2.58
C VAL A 212 21.94 -9.83 -3.93
N LYS A 213 21.12 -9.94 -4.98
CA LYS A 213 21.50 -9.62 -6.36
C LYS A 213 20.75 -8.39 -6.87
N PRO A 214 21.39 -7.20 -6.89
CA PRO A 214 20.75 -5.99 -7.41
C PRO A 214 20.25 -6.16 -8.85
N GLY A 215 19.06 -5.65 -9.14
CA GLY A 215 18.41 -5.70 -10.45
C GLY A 215 17.86 -7.07 -10.85
N MET A 216 17.94 -8.07 -9.97
CA MET A 216 17.18 -9.31 -10.15
C MET A 216 15.78 -9.13 -9.54
N LEU A 217 14.76 -9.25 -10.38
CA LEU A 217 13.37 -8.97 -9.98
C LEU A 217 12.49 -10.20 -10.09
N TYR A 218 11.54 -10.30 -9.17
CA TYR A 218 10.46 -11.28 -9.18
C TYR A 218 9.13 -10.54 -9.31
N ALA A 219 8.37 -10.82 -10.36
CA ALA A 219 7.06 -10.23 -10.59
C ALA A 219 5.98 -11.30 -10.55
N GLY A 220 5.02 -11.17 -9.65
CA GLY A 220 3.83 -12.00 -9.60
C GLY A 220 2.69 -11.34 -10.37
N THR A 221 2.13 -12.05 -11.32
CA THR A 221 0.91 -11.70 -12.02
C THR A 221 -0.28 -12.51 -11.49
N GLU A 222 -1.44 -12.41 -12.10
CA GLU A 222 -2.59 -13.23 -11.74
C GLU A 222 -2.33 -14.72 -11.97
N THR A 223 -1.60 -15.06 -13.02
CA THR A 223 -1.45 -16.45 -13.46
C THR A 223 -0.06 -17.04 -13.23
N THR A 224 0.99 -16.22 -13.12
CA THR A 224 2.39 -16.69 -13.19
C THR A 224 3.34 -15.85 -12.37
N LEU A 225 4.45 -16.45 -11.96
CA LEU A 225 5.64 -15.79 -11.41
C LEU A 225 6.71 -15.65 -12.49
N TYR A 226 7.14 -14.43 -12.73
CA TYR A 226 8.22 -14.09 -13.66
C TYR A 226 9.48 -13.67 -12.91
N VAL A 227 10.63 -13.91 -13.54
CA VAL A 227 11.94 -13.49 -13.02
C VAL A 227 12.67 -12.71 -14.11
N SER A 228 13.11 -11.50 -13.79
CA SER A 228 14.00 -10.70 -14.64
C SER A 228 15.41 -10.72 -14.05
N PHE A 229 16.44 -10.84 -14.91
CA PHE A 229 17.84 -10.79 -14.54
C PHE A 229 18.53 -9.50 -15.00
N ASP A 230 17.79 -8.61 -15.61
CA ASP A 230 18.26 -7.38 -16.26
C ASP A 230 17.39 -6.16 -15.91
N ASP A 231 16.93 -6.11 -14.65
CA ASP A 231 16.26 -4.96 -14.06
C ASP A 231 14.94 -4.61 -14.76
N GLY A 232 14.20 -5.64 -15.18
CA GLY A 232 12.88 -5.50 -15.80
C GLY A 232 12.91 -5.15 -17.30
N ILE A 233 14.07 -5.25 -17.95
CA ILE A 233 14.18 -5.06 -19.42
C ILE A 233 13.51 -6.24 -20.14
N ARG A 234 13.71 -7.45 -19.62
CA ARG A 234 13.12 -8.69 -20.12
C ARG A 234 12.66 -9.57 -18.99
#